data_7a55f1dda480dfec1611c9b60920b410
#
_entry.id   7a55f1dda480dfec1611c9b60920b410
#
_cell.length_a   1.000
_cell.length_b   1.000
_cell.length_c   1.000
_cell.angle_alpha   90.00
_cell.angle_beta   90.00
_cell.angle_gamma   90.00
#
_symmetry.space_group_name_H-M   'P 1'
#
loop_
_entity.id
_entity.type
_entity.pdbx_description
1 polymer ?
#
loop_
_entity_poly.entity_id
_entity_poly.type
_entity_poly.pdbx_seq_one_letter_code
_entity_poly.pdbx_strand_id
1 'polypeptide(L)'
;MAENKYSIMSYNILCDKPKPERIERLIATVKKYEADTIGMQEVTPYWLSFLKPALEDKYVCVGLGRDGENNGEHSCIFYNKEKFNLISTETKWLSDTPDVVSKLDASDYIRIVTFAVLERKADGKRFVHANTHLDFDKVAVPQVKYIKKFAAEYTDPMFITGDFNFGPDSEGYAEFTKERFVSSSNVAADARITHTFPACENPSWTIDYCLVTPETIDVKSYKVCSEQFDGDYGSDHLPVYVEYDLK
;
A
#
# COMPACT_ATOMS: atom_id res chain seq x y z
N MET A 1 12.14 -27.25 8.81
CA MET A 1 12.55 -26.12 7.97
C MET A 1 11.73 -24.92 8.44
N ALA A 2 12.35 -23.79 8.77
CA ALA A 2 11.58 -22.60 9.13
C ALA A 2 10.72 -22.22 7.91
N GLU A 3 9.39 -22.07 8.10
CA GLU A 3 8.52 -21.54 7.07
C GLU A 3 9.07 -20.16 6.68
N ASN A 4 9.40 -19.97 5.41
CA ASN A 4 9.78 -18.67 4.88
C ASN A 4 8.51 -17.80 4.84
N LYS A 5 8.22 -17.14 5.95
CA LYS A 5 7.11 -16.19 6.02
C LYS A 5 7.47 -14.92 5.24
N TYR A 6 6.60 -14.54 4.34
CA TYR A 6 6.67 -13.27 3.63
C TYR A 6 5.64 -12.31 4.19
N SER A 7 5.93 -11.02 4.08
CA SER A 7 5.05 -10.01 4.65
C SER A 7 4.93 -8.78 3.75
N ILE A 8 3.76 -8.15 3.83
CA ILE A 8 3.43 -6.93 3.12
C ILE A 8 2.75 -5.94 4.06
N MET A 9 3.01 -4.65 3.87
CA MET A 9 2.46 -3.57 4.67
C MET A 9 1.85 -2.50 3.77
N SER A 10 0.75 -1.88 4.22
CA SER A 10 0.22 -0.61 3.73
C SER A 10 0.39 0.45 4.80
N TYR A 11 0.89 1.64 4.46
CA TYR A 11 1.10 2.71 5.42
C TYR A 11 0.97 4.10 4.79
N ASN A 12 -0.13 4.81 5.06
CA ASN A 12 -0.24 6.23 4.80
C ASN A 12 0.58 6.98 5.86
N ILE A 13 1.53 7.82 5.42
CA ILE A 13 2.52 8.44 6.31
C ILE A 13 2.24 9.90 6.64
N LEU A 14 1.13 10.47 6.15
CA LEU A 14 0.76 11.89 6.27
C LEU A 14 1.80 12.83 5.64
N CYS A 15 1.42 13.51 4.57
CA CYS A 15 2.32 14.28 3.69
C CYS A 15 2.89 15.58 4.28
N ASP A 16 2.37 16.06 5.40
CA ASP A 16 2.80 17.31 6.02
C ASP A 16 4.32 17.31 6.32
N LYS A 17 4.89 18.50 6.55
CA LYS A 17 6.29 18.60 6.96
C LYS A 17 6.44 18.13 8.39
N PRO A 18 7.05 16.95 8.61
CA PRO A 18 7.15 16.39 9.95
C PRO A 18 8.17 17.10 10.81
N LYS A 19 7.92 17.10 12.12
CA LYS A 19 8.97 17.34 13.11
C LYS A 19 9.94 16.15 13.15
N PRO A 20 11.20 16.34 13.58
CA PRO A 20 12.19 15.26 13.67
C PRO A 20 11.68 14.01 14.40
N GLU A 21 10.97 14.21 15.52
CA GLU A 21 10.46 13.13 16.35
C GLU A 21 9.45 12.26 15.59
N ARG A 22 8.63 12.85 14.69
CA ARG A 22 7.68 12.10 13.87
C ARG A 22 8.40 11.26 12.79
N ILE A 23 9.50 11.80 12.23
CA ILE A 23 10.34 11.05 11.29
C ILE A 23 10.93 9.81 11.98
N GLU A 24 11.47 9.99 13.18
CA GLU A 24 12.06 8.91 13.97
C GLU A 24 11.03 7.83 14.33
N ARG A 25 9.82 8.22 14.77
CA ARG A 25 8.72 7.29 15.07
C ARG A 25 8.28 6.50 13.84
N LEU A 26 8.15 7.15 12.68
CA LEU A 26 7.76 6.50 11.45
C LEU A 26 8.83 5.48 11.00
N ILE A 27 10.10 5.85 11.03
CA ILE A 27 11.21 4.95 10.73
C ILE A 27 11.27 3.80 11.74
N ALA A 28 11.04 4.06 13.03
CA ALA A 28 10.99 3.04 14.08
C ALA A 28 9.84 2.04 13.82
N THR A 29 8.67 2.53 13.42
CA THR A 29 7.53 1.69 13.01
C THR A 29 7.93 0.76 11.86
N VAL A 30 8.51 1.29 10.79
CA VAL A 30 8.96 0.49 9.63
C VAL A 30 9.99 -0.55 10.05
N LYS A 31 10.98 -0.16 10.85
CA LYS A 31 12.04 -1.05 11.35
C LYS A 31 11.54 -2.10 12.34
N LYS A 32 10.50 -1.82 13.09
CA LYS A 32 9.90 -2.77 14.04
C LYS A 32 9.22 -3.93 13.35
N TYR A 33 8.44 -3.64 12.32
CA TYR A 33 7.66 -4.65 11.61
C TYR A 33 8.42 -5.29 10.46
N GLU A 34 9.37 -4.58 9.88
CA GLU A 34 10.29 -5.06 8.83
C GLU A 34 9.59 -5.83 7.70
N ALA A 35 8.39 -5.37 7.29
CA ALA A 35 7.65 -6.01 6.21
C ALA A 35 8.51 -6.14 4.95
N ASP A 36 8.39 -7.25 4.24
CA ASP A 36 9.23 -7.54 3.08
C ASP A 36 8.91 -6.64 1.88
N THR A 37 7.66 -6.17 1.78
CA THR A 37 7.28 -5.09 0.88
C THR A 37 6.33 -4.11 1.58
N ILE A 38 6.44 -2.82 1.27
CA ILE A 38 5.68 -1.76 1.93
C ILE A 38 5.14 -0.81 0.87
N GLY A 39 3.82 -0.74 0.74
CA GLY A 39 3.14 0.32 0.00
C GLY A 39 2.95 1.52 0.91
N MET A 40 3.58 2.64 0.58
CA MET A 40 3.41 3.88 1.34
C MET A 40 2.63 4.90 0.52
N GLN A 41 1.74 5.65 1.18
CA GLN A 41 0.94 6.72 0.59
C GLN A 41 1.34 8.06 1.21
N GLU A 42 1.04 9.15 0.50
CA GLU A 42 1.38 10.54 0.88
C GLU A 42 2.88 10.83 0.98
N VAL A 43 3.70 10.04 0.30
CA VAL A 43 5.16 10.20 0.37
C VAL A 43 5.61 11.33 -0.54
N THR A 44 5.84 12.52 0.02
CA THR A 44 6.38 13.67 -0.74
C THR A 44 7.89 13.49 -1.02
N PRO A 45 8.48 14.25 -1.97
CA PRO A 45 9.94 14.28 -2.16
C PRO A 45 10.70 14.62 -0.87
N TYR A 46 10.11 15.44 -0.01
CA TYR A 46 10.68 15.76 1.30
C TYR A 46 10.77 14.52 2.18
N TRP A 47 9.70 13.72 2.29
CA TRP A 47 9.70 12.45 3.00
C TRP A 47 10.69 11.44 2.41
N LEU A 48 10.77 11.33 1.08
CA LEU A 48 11.73 10.45 0.42
C LEU A 48 13.19 10.77 0.77
N SER A 49 13.51 12.05 1.04
CA SER A 49 14.85 12.47 1.45
C SER A 49 15.30 11.89 2.80
N PHE A 50 14.36 11.52 3.66
CA PHE A 50 14.63 10.82 4.93
C PHE A 50 14.49 9.31 4.83
N LEU A 51 13.41 8.86 4.18
CA LEU A 51 13.10 7.43 4.11
C LEU A 51 14.11 6.63 3.32
N LYS A 52 14.53 7.13 2.14
CA LYS A 52 15.51 6.41 1.31
C LYS A 52 16.81 6.16 2.05
N PRO A 53 17.52 7.16 2.61
CA PRO A 53 18.74 6.89 3.36
C PRO A 53 18.57 6.04 4.61
N ALA A 54 17.43 6.19 5.32
CA ALA A 54 17.17 5.44 6.55
C ALA A 54 16.87 3.95 6.33
N LEU A 55 16.45 3.59 5.10
CA LEU A 55 15.97 2.26 4.74
C LEU A 55 16.82 1.59 3.63
N GLU A 56 17.82 2.27 3.06
CA GLU A 56 18.60 1.81 1.90
C GLU A 56 19.36 0.51 2.13
N ASP A 57 19.73 0.20 3.37
CA ASP A 57 20.42 -1.06 3.69
C ASP A 57 19.56 -2.29 3.31
N LYS A 58 18.25 -2.19 3.46
CA LYS A 58 17.32 -3.30 3.26
C LYS A 58 16.40 -3.12 2.04
N TYR A 59 15.99 -1.90 1.75
CA TYR A 59 14.93 -1.64 0.79
C TYR A 59 15.37 -0.83 -0.41
N VAL A 60 14.70 -1.08 -1.54
CA VAL A 60 14.68 -0.22 -2.72
C VAL A 60 13.28 0.34 -2.88
N CYS A 61 13.18 1.63 -3.21
CA CYS A 61 11.92 2.35 -3.43
C CYS A 61 11.66 2.53 -4.93
N VAL A 62 10.43 2.22 -5.37
CA VAL A 62 9.98 2.41 -6.75
C VAL A 62 8.64 3.16 -6.79
N GLY A 63 8.34 3.78 -7.91
CA GLY A 63 7.14 4.57 -8.16
C GLY A 63 7.46 6.02 -8.46
N LEU A 64 6.57 6.66 -9.22
CA LEU A 64 6.63 8.08 -9.58
C LEU A 64 5.73 8.91 -8.66
N GLY A 65 6.00 10.21 -8.58
CA GLY A 65 5.11 11.16 -7.95
C GLY A 65 3.90 11.47 -8.80
N ARG A 66 2.78 11.80 -8.19
CA ARG A 66 1.51 12.07 -8.89
C ARG A 66 1.59 13.26 -9.85
N ASP A 67 2.48 14.22 -9.59
CA ASP A 67 2.71 15.39 -10.44
C ASP A 67 3.81 15.14 -11.50
N GLY A 68 4.19 13.88 -11.69
CA GLY A 68 5.19 13.43 -12.66
C GLY A 68 6.60 13.32 -12.07
N GLU A 69 7.37 12.37 -12.57
CA GLU A 69 8.73 12.07 -12.11
C GLU A 69 8.83 11.93 -10.58
N ASN A 70 9.58 12.81 -9.94
CA ASN A 70 9.75 12.82 -8.47
C ASN A 70 8.99 13.99 -7.82
N ASN A 71 7.86 14.42 -8.40
CA ASN A 71 7.08 15.56 -7.92
C ASN A 71 5.74 15.13 -7.32
N GLY A 72 5.26 15.89 -6.32
CA GLY A 72 4.02 15.59 -5.61
C GLY A 72 4.12 14.38 -4.68
N GLU A 73 2.98 13.90 -4.23
CA GLU A 73 2.90 12.71 -3.39
C GLU A 73 3.07 11.44 -4.21
N HIS A 74 3.80 10.47 -3.67
CA HIS A 74 3.98 9.15 -4.25
C HIS A 74 3.07 8.14 -3.54
N SER A 75 2.54 7.21 -4.30
CA SER A 75 2.08 5.92 -3.81
C SER A 75 3.18 4.90 -4.11
N CYS A 76 4.31 5.03 -3.42
CA CYS A 76 5.51 4.26 -3.72
C CYS A 76 5.53 2.89 -3.04
N ILE A 77 6.41 2.00 -3.55
CA ILE A 77 6.62 0.68 -2.99
C ILE A 77 8.08 0.55 -2.59
N PHE A 78 8.31 0.22 -1.31
CA PHE A 78 9.60 -0.24 -0.81
C PHE A 78 9.60 -1.76 -0.81
N TYR A 79 10.62 -2.40 -1.39
CA TYR A 79 10.77 -3.85 -1.36
C TYR A 79 12.15 -4.27 -0.85
N ASN A 80 12.19 -5.36 -0.11
CA ASN A 80 13.42 -5.93 0.43
C ASN A 80 14.28 -6.51 -0.70
N LYS A 81 15.39 -5.83 -1.01
CA LYS A 81 16.30 -6.20 -2.10
C LYS A 81 17.03 -7.53 -1.88
N GLU A 82 17.10 -8.02 -0.63
CA GLU A 82 17.71 -9.32 -0.32
C GLU A 82 16.75 -10.48 -0.65
N LYS A 83 15.43 -10.25 -0.55
CA LYS A 83 14.42 -11.28 -0.79
C LYS A 83 13.86 -11.28 -2.21
N PHE A 84 13.87 -10.13 -2.89
CA PHE A 84 13.21 -9.97 -4.18
C PHE A 84 14.11 -9.40 -5.26
N ASN A 85 13.85 -9.83 -6.51
CA ASN A 85 14.27 -9.17 -7.73
C ASN A 85 13.10 -8.34 -8.25
N LEU A 86 13.34 -7.08 -8.62
CA LEU A 86 12.37 -6.28 -9.36
C LEU A 86 12.40 -6.69 -10.83
N ILE A 87 11.28 -7.16 -11.35
CA ILE A 87 11.12 -7.54 -12.76
C ILE A 87 10.69 -6.33 -13.59
N SER A 88 9.65 -5.61 -13.12
CA SER A 88 9.19 -4.37 -13.74
C SER A 88 8.47 -3.49 -12.72
N THR A 89 8.39 -2.19 -13.04
CA THR A 89 7.57 -1.24 -12.28
C THR A 89 6.98 -0.23 -13.24
N GLU A 90 5.75 0.17 -12.95
CA GLU A 90 5.07 1.27 -13.65
C GLU A 90 4.18 2.04 -12.69
N THR A 91 3.93 3.29 -13.02
CA THR A 91 2.96 4.14 -12.33
C THR A 91 1.94 4.64 -13.35
N LYS A 92 0.65 4.43 -13.06
CA LYS A 92 -0.47 4.86 -13.91
C LYS A 92 -1.30 5.91 -13.19
N TRP A 93 -1.73 6.92 -13.93
CA TRP A 93 -2.70 7.91 -13.47
C TRP A 93 -4.12 7.35 -13.56
N LEU A 94 -4.90 7.56 -12.51
CA LEU A 94 -6.28 7.04 -12.42
C LEU A 94 -7.24 7.95 -13.22
N SER A 95 -7.10 7.93 -14.53
CA SER A 95 -7.80 8.78 -15.50
C SER A 95 -7.93 8.11 -16.87
N ASP A 96 -8.54 8.79 -17.82
CA ASP A 96 -8.63 8.35 -19.22
C ASP A 96 -7.29 8.37 -19.96
N THR A 97 -6.29 9.09 -19.43
CA THR A 97 -4.92 9.19 -19.99
C THR A 97 -3.89 8.69 -18.98
N PRO A 98 -3.82 7.36 -18.73
CA PRO A 98 -3.06 6.79 -17.61
C PRO A 98 -1.54 6.92 -17.72
N ASP A 99 -1.01 7.25 -18.89
CA ASP A 99 0.43 7.31 -19.16
C ASP A 99 1.02 8.72 -19.06
N VAL A 100 0.18 9.70 -18.73
CA VAL A 100 0.58 11.10 -18.54
C VAL A 100 -0.07 11.68 -17.29
N VAL A 101 0.55 12.70 -16.71
CA VAL A 101 0.00 13.42 -15.54
C VAL A 101 -1.40 13.92 -15.85
N SER A 102 -2.38 13.37 -15.18
CA SER A 102 -3.80 13.65 -15.41
C SER A 102 -4.66 13.22 -14.21
N LYS A 103 -5.91 13.66 -14.21
CA LYS A 103 -6.92 13.26 -13.22
C LYS A 103 -8.30 13.16 -13.85
N LEU A 104 -9.23 12.53 -13.17
CA LEU A 104 -10.64 12.59 -13.53
C LEU A 104 -11.19 14.01 -13.32
N ASP A 105 -12.10 14.46 -14.17
CA ASP A 105 -12.71 15.79 -14.04
C ASP A 105 -13.43 15.99 -12.71
N ALA A 106 -14.02 14.93 -12.16
CA ALA A 106 -14.69 14.94 -10.87
C ALA A 106 -13.75 14.89 -9.67
N SER A 107 -12.46 14.65 -9.87
CA SER A 107 -11.45 14.51 -8.82
C SER A 107 -10.83 15.85 -8.46
N ASP A 108 -10.69 16.14 -7.17
CA ASP A 108 -9.93 17.29 -6.70
C ASP A 108 -8.42 17.05 -6.79
N TYR A 109 -8.01 15.79 -6.68
CA TYR A 109 -6.61 15.37 -6.62
C TYR A 109 -6.20 14.51 -7.82
N ILE A 110 -4.94 14.63 -8.21
CA ILE A 110 -4.30 13.64 -9.09
C ILE A 110 -4.05 12.38 -8.27
N ARG A 111 -4.58 11.24 -8.72
CA ARG A 111 -4.40 9.94 -8.07
C ARG A 111 -3.71 8.97 -9.02
N ILE A 112 -2.85 8.15 -8.43
CA ILE A 112 -2.00 7.19 -9.15
C ILE A 112 -2.07 5.82 -8.50
N VAL A 113 -1.72 4.81 -9.27
CA VAL A 113 -1.37 3.48 -8.77
C VAL A 113 0.02 3.11 -9.26
N THR A 114 0.88 2.63 -8.36
CA THR A 114 2.19 2.08 -8.70
C THR A 114 2.11 0.56 -8.65
N PHE A 115 2.57 -0.11 -9.71
CA PHE A 115 2.74 -1.56 -9.78
C PHE A 115 4.21 -1.92 -9.71
N ALA A 116 4.55 -2.96 -8.96
CA ALA A 116 5.85 -3.59 -8.95
C ALA A 116 5.68 -5.10 -9.12
N VAL A 117 6.23 -5.66 -10.19
CA VAL A 117 6.33 -7.11 -10.37
C VAL A 117 7.61 -7.57 -9.68
N LEU A 118 7.45 -8.38 -8.65
CA LEU A 118 8.53 -8.87 -7.81
C LEU A 118 8.67 -10.39 -7.93
N GLU A 119 9.92 -10.86 -8.01
CA GLU A 119 10.26 -12.28 -8.03
C GLU A 119 10.98 -12.65 -6.73
N ARG A 120 10.47 -13.65 -6.02
CA ARG A 120 11.10 -14.18 -4.82
C ARG A 120 12.41 -14.88 -5.18
N LYS A 121 13.54 -14.45 -4.62
CA LYS A 121 14.85 -15.06 -4.88
C LYS A 121 14.96 -16.52 -4.40
N ALA A 122 14.16 -16.88 -3.39
CA ALA A 122 14.21 -18.20 -2.77
C ALA A 122 13.66 -19.32 -3.66
N ASP A 123 12.63 -19.03 -4.49
CA ASP A 123 11.91 -20.07 -5.25
C ASP A 123 11.46 -19.62 -6.66
N GLY A 124 11.78 -18.38 -7.06
CA GLY A 124 11.43 -17.83 -8.37
C GLY A 124 9.95 -17.50 -8.57
N LYS A 125 9.10 -17.67 -7.55
CA LYS A 125 7.69 -17.29 -7.65
C LYS A 125 7.54 -15.78 -7.77
N ARG A 126 6.63 -15.35 -8.64
CA ARG A 126 6.35 -13.94 -8.91
C ARG A 126 5.03 -13.51 -8.28
N PHE A 127 4.93 -12.23 -7.99
CA PHE A 127 3.69 -11.57 -7.61
C PHE A 127 3.76 -10.10 -7.97
N VAL A 128 2.60 -9.46 -8.00
CA VAL A 128 2.45 -8.02 -8.22
C VAL A 128 2.10 -7.37 -6.89
N HIS A 129 2.82 -6.35 -6.51
CA HIS A 129 2.42 -5.41 -5.48
C HIS A 129 1.94 -4.13 -6.16
N ALA A 130 0.67 -3.80 -6.03
CA ALA A 130 0.09 -2.52 -6.44
C ALA A 130 -0.14 -1.65 -5.20
N ASN A 131 0.15 -0.34 -5.30
CA ASN A 131 -0.07 0.60 -4.20
C ASN A 131 -0.71 1.88 -4.69
N THR A 132 -1.72 2.38 -3.98
CA THR A 132 -2.52 3.53 -4.39
C THR A 132 -2.98 4.37 -3.19
N HIS A 133 -3.44 5.59 -3.48
CA HIS A 133 -4.19 6.44 -2.57
C HIS A 133 -5.37 7.02 -3.34
N LEU A 134 -6.60 6.64 -2.98
CA LEU A 134 -7.80 6.99 -3.70
C LEU A 134 -8.41 8.30 -3.20
N ASP A 135 -9.35 8.84 -3.96
CA ASP A 135 -10.20 9.94 -3.53
C ASP A 135 -11.33 9.47 -2.63
N PHE A 136 -12.13 10.43 -2.17
CA PHE A 136 -13.24 10.17 -1.26
C PHE A 136 -14.51 9.74 -2.02
N ASP A 137 -15.37 8.99 -1.34
CA ASP A 137 -16.75 8.68 -1.74
C ASP A 137 -16.93 8.21 -3.19
N LYS A 138 -17.85 8.85 -3.90
CA LYS A 138 -18.25 8.47 -5.26
C LYS A 138 -17.15 8.65 -6.30
N VAL A 139 -16.17 9.53 -6.03
CA VAL A 139 -15.02 9.75 -6.95
C VAL A 139 -14.08 8.56 -6.94
N ALA A 140 -13.99 7.85 -5.82
CA ALA A 140 -13.16 6.66 -5.70
C ALA A 140 -13.65 5.49 -6.58
N VAL A 141 -14.97 5.36 -6.84
CA VAL A 141 -15.52 4.24 -7.63
C VAL A 141 -14.97 4.18 -9.05
N PRO A 142 -14.94 5.25 -9.85
CA PRO A 142 -14.25 5.26 -11.14
C PRO A 142 -12.76 4.92 -11.03
N GLN A 143 -12.07 5.42 -10.00
CA GLN A 143 -10.66 5.15 -9.77
C GLN A 143 -10.41 3.66 -9.51
N VAL A 144 -11.25 3.00 -8.72
CA VAL A 144 -11.24 1.55 -8.52
C VAL A 144 -11.37 0.81 -9.85
N LYS A 145 -12.27 1.23 -10.74
CA LYS A 145 -12.44 0.62 -12.07
C LYS A 145 -11.19 0.74 -12.93
N TYR A 146 -10.46 1.88 -12.88
CA TYR A 146 -9.17 2.01 -13.56
C TYR A 146 -8.14 1.04 -12.99
N ILE A 147 -8.02 0.94 -11.66
CA ILE A 147 -7.08 -0.01 -11.04
C ILE A 147 -7.41 -1.44 -11.48
N LYS A 148 -8.69 -1.86 -11.45
CA LYS A 148 -9.12 -3.19 -11.91
C LYS A 148 -8.78 -3.43 -13.37
N LYS A 149 -8.96 -2.41 -14.24
CA LYS A 149 -8.61 -2.49 -15.67
C LYS A 149 -7.10 -2.70 -15.84
N PHE A 150 -6.25 -1.94 -15.16
CA PHE A 150 -4.80 -2.11 -15.23
C PHE A 150 -4.36 -3.43 -14.59
N ALA A 151 -4.94 -3.81 -13.46
CA ALA A 151 -4.67 -5.08 -12.78
C ALA A 151 -5.02 -6.30 -13.65
N ALA A 152 -5.94 -6.18 -14.60
CA ALA A 152 -6.30 -7.26 -15.50
C ALA A 152 -5.20 -7.60 -16.53
N GLU A 153 -4.20 -6.74 -16.70
CA GLU A 153 -3.03 -6.98 -17.56
C GLU A 153 -2.04 -7.96 -16.91
N TYR A 154 -2.18 -8.24 -15.60
CA TYR A 154 -1.32 -9.14 -14.84
C TYR A 154 -2.03 -10.44 -14.51
N THR A 155 -1.33 -11.54 -14.73
CA THR A 155 -1.79 -12.91 -14.39
C THR A 155 -1.19 -13.44 -13.09
N ASP A 156 -0.11 -12.84 -12.61
CA ASP A 156 0.55 -13.20 -11.37
C ASP A 156 -0.35 -12.95 -10.14
N PRO A 157 -0.10 -13.64 -9.00
CA PRO A 157 -0.70 -13.29 -7.71
C PRO A 157 -0.56 -11.81 -7.42
N MET A 158 -1.62 -11.16 -6.91
CA MET A 158 -1.58 -9.71 -6.74
C MET A 158 -2.03 -9.28 -5.34
N PHE A 159 -1.28 -8.33 -4.80
CA PHE A 159 -1.65 -7.52 -3.65
C PHE A 159 -1.96 -6.10 -4.11
N ILE A 160 -3.00 -5.50 -3.55
CA ILE A 160 -3.29 -4.07 -3.71
C ILE A 160 -3.35 -3.46 -2.32
N THR A 161 -2.35 -2.65 -1.99
CA THR A 161 -2.29 -1.87 -0.75
C THR A 161 -2.73 -0.44 -1.00
N GLY A 162 -3.24 0.23 0.01
CA GLY A 162 -3.56 1.66 -0.12
C GLY A 162 -4.44 2.20 0.99
N ASP A 163 -4.44 3.52 1.05
CA ASP A 163 -5.50 4.29 1.66
C ASP A 163 -6.59 4.50 0.60
N PHE A 164 -7.73 3.85 0.81
CA PHE A 164 -8.83 3.91 -0.16
C PHE A 164 -9.83 5.03 0.16
N ASN A 165 -9.68 5.71 1.30
CA ASN A 165 -10.56 6.80 1.74
C ASN A 165 -12.05 6.41 1.82
N PHE A 166 -12.36 5.12 1.95
CA PHE A 166 -13.70 4.62 2.13
C PHE A 166 -13.74 3.39 3.05
N GLY A 167 -14.87 3.23 3.75
CA GLY A 167 -15.09 2.11 4.66
C GLY A 167 -15.60 0.84 3.96
N PRO A 168 -15.68 -0.28 4.70
CA PRO A 168 -16.08 -1.59 4.16
C PRO A 168 -17.53 -1.67 3.68
N ASP A 169 -18.39 -0.75 4.10
CA ASP A 169 -19.81 -0.69 3.69
C ASP A 169 -20.05 0.23 2.47
N SER A 170 -18.99 0.75 1.86
CA SER A 170 -19.06 1.69 0.74
C SER A 170 -19.24 1.02 -0.62
N GLU A 171 -19.75 1.78 -1.60
CA GLU A 171 -19.81 1.36 -2.99
C GLU A 171 -18.40 1.08 -3.57
N GLY A 172 -17.40 1.89 -3.17
CA GLY A 172 -16.00 1.71 -3.58
C GLY A 172 -15.43 0.37 -3.12
N TYR A 173 -15.68 -0.01 -1.87
CA TYR A 173 -15.26 -1.31 -1.35
C TYR A 173 -15.97 -2.47 -2.07
N ALA A 174 -17.29 -2.36 -2.24
CA ALA A 174 -18.07 -3.38 -2.95
C ALA A 174 -17.59 -3.55 -4.40
N GLU A 175 -17.29 -2.45 -5.12
CA GLU A 175 -16.74 -2.50 -6.47
C GLU A 175 -15.34 -3.14 -6.50
N PHE A 176 -14.48 -2.83 -5.51
CA PHE A 176 -13.11 -3.33 -5.47
C PHE A 176 -13.06 -4.83 -5.14
N THR A 177 -13.92 -5.29 -4.22
CA THR A 177 -13.97 -6.68 -3.77
C THR A 177 -14.89 -7.57 -4.62
N LYS A 178 -15.50 -7.00 -5.64
CA LYS A 178 -16.28 -7.75 -6.61
C LYS A 178 -15.33 -8.55 -7.52
N GLU A 179 -15.53 -9.84 -7.63
CA GLU A 179 -14.84 -10.77 -8.52
C GLU A 179 -13.44 -11.21 -8.04
N ARG A 180 -12.37 -10.51 -8.45
CA ARG A 180 -10.98 -10.97 -8.36
C ARG A 180 -10.34 -10.76 -6.98
N PHE A 181 -10.74 -9.74 -6.25
CA PHE A 181 -10.04 -9.31 -5.04
C PHE A 181 -10.90 -9.48 -3.80
N VAL A 182 -10.24 -9.80 -2.68
CA VAL A 182 -10.83 -9.80 -1.35
C VAL A 182 -9.93 -9.06 -0.37
N SER A 183 -10.51 -8.51 0.69
CA SER A 183 -9.66 -7.97 1.77
C SER A 183 -8.91 -9.11 2.45
N SER A 184 -7.61 -8.93 2.67
CA SER A 184 -6.79 -9.89 3.39
C SER A 184 -7.30 -10.16 4.81
N SER A 185 -7.97 -9.18 5.44
CA SER A 185 -8.61 -9.34 6.76
C SER A 185 -9.74 -10.38 6.75
N ASN A 186 -10.43 -10.56 5.60
CA ASN A 186 -11.56 -11.48 5.48
C ASN A 186 -11.14 -12.94 5.24
N VAL A 187 -9.89 -13.16 4.81
CA VAL A 187 -9.36 -14.50 4.45
C VAL A 187 -8.15 -14.92 5.25
N ALA A 188 -7.67 -14.08 6.16
CA ALA A 188 -6.57 -14.39 7.06
C ALA A 188 -6.95 -15.52 8.05
N ALA A 189 -6.03 -16.44 8.26
CA ALA A 189 -6.20 -17.49 9.28
C ALA A 189 -6.21 -16.91 10.72
N ASP A 190 -5.45 -15.84 10.98
CA ASP A 190 -5.49 -15.04 12.22
C ASP A 190 -5.65 -13.56 11.84
N ALA A 191 -6.80 -12.96 12.18
CA ALA A 191 -7.10 -11.56 11.86
C ALA A 191 -7.34 -10.75 13.14
N ARG A 192 -6.53 -9.69 13.31
CA ARG A 192 -6.68 -8.68 14.37
C ARG A 192 -7.06 -7.37 13.76
N ILE A 193 -8.37 -7.18 13.59
CA ILE A 193 -8.96 -6.04 12.91
C ILE A 193 -9.25 -4.95 13.94
N THR A 194 -8.70 -3.77 13.71
CA THR A 194 -9.03 -2.54 14.41
C THR A 194 -9.16 -1.42 13.36
N HIS A 195 -9.56 -0.23 13.79
CA HIS A 195 -9.54 0.94 12.91
C HIS A 195 -8.12 1.27 12.44
N THR A 196 -7.99 1.80 11.23
CA THR A 196 -6.69 2.20 10.65
C THR A 196 -6.45 3.70 10.71
N PHE A 197 -7.47 4.50 11.02
CA PHE A 197 -7.40 5.96 11.08
C PHE A 197 -7.84 6.47 12.47
N PRO A 198 -6.96 6.42 13.49
CA PRO A 198 -7.29 6.82 14.86
C PRO A 198 -7.53 8.32 15.05
N ALA A 199 -7.07 9.17 14.11
CA ALA A 199 -7.34 10.61 14.15
C ALA A 199 -8.83 10.95 13.90
N CYS A 200 -9.62 10.00 13.42
CA CYS A 200 -11.05 10.18 13.23
C CYS A 200 -11.83 9.94 14.54
N GLU A 201 -12.86 10.75 14.79
CA GLU A 201 -13.78 10.56 15.94
C GLU A 201 -14.55 9.23 15.87
N ASN A 202 -14.62 8.58 14.70
CA ASN A 202 -15.26 7.29 14.53
C ASN A 202 -14.21 6.15 14.63
N PRO A 203 -14.10 5.46 15.78
CA PRO A 203 -13.09 4.41 15.99
C PRO A 203 -13.30 3.15 15.15
N SER A 204 -14.35 3.08 14.33
CA SER A 204 -14.60 1.94 13.42
C SER A 204 -14.09 2.20 11.98
N TRP A 205 -13.45 3.32 11.72
CA TRP A 205 -12.97 3.65 10.38
C TRP A 205 -11.73 2.85 10.01
N THR A 206 -11.96 1.88 9.13
CA THR A 206 -10.92 1.17 8.37
C THR A 206 -10.99 1.69 6.95
N ILE A 207 -9.96 2.42 6.53
CA ILE A 207 -9.84 3.00 5.19
C ILE A 207 -8.56 2.57 4.50
N ASP A 208 -7.64 1.96 5.24
CA ASP A 208 -6.41 1.37 4.72
C ASP A 208 -6.58 -0.14 4.55
N TYR A 209 -6.18 -0.65 3.40
CA TYR A 209 -6.41 -2.04 3.03
C TYR A 209 -5.17 -2.70 2.43
N CYS A 210 -5.18 -4.02 2.50
CA CYS A 210 -4.41 -4.91 1.65
C CYS A 210 -5.40 -5.90 1.03
N LEU A 211 -5.69 -5.73 -0.26
CA LEU A 211 -6.50 -6.68 -1.03
C LEU A 211 -5.60 -7.75 -1.66
N VAL A 212 -6.13 -8.94 -1.83
CA VAL A 212 -5.39 -10.09 -2.39
C VAL A 212 -6.22 -10.86 -3.43
N THR A 213 -5.55 -11.59 -4.32
CA THR A 213 -6.14 -12.63 -5.17
C THR A 213 -6.19 -13.95 -4.39
N PRO A 214 -7.33 -14.34 -3.80
CA PRO A 214 -7.41 -15.42 -2.80
C PRO A 214 -7.09 -16.81 -3.36
N GLU A 215 -7.25 -17.03 -4.66
CA GLU A 215 -6.94 -18.31 -5.32
C GLU A 215 -5.44 -18.62 -5.32
N THR A 216 -4.59 -17.57 -5.32
CA THR A 216 -3.14 -17.68 -5.51
C THR A 216 -2.33 -17.27 -4.29
N ILE A 217 -2.96 -16.62 -3.32
CA ILE A 217 -2.34 -16.13 -2.08
C ILE A 217 -3.00 -16.78 -0.88
N ASP A 218 -2.16 -17.29 0.02
CA ASP A 218 -2.56 -17.83 1.32
C ASP A 218 -2.20 -16.82 2.40
N VAL A 219 -3.21 -16.12 2.94
CA VAL A 219 -3.05 -15.12 3.98
C VAL A 219 -2.98 -15.80 5.35
N LYS A 220 -1.81 -15.76 5.98
CA LYS A 220 -1.54 -16.39 7.28
C LYS A 220 -2.02 -15.53 8.44
N SER A 221 -1.72 -14.24 8.42
CA SER A 221 -2.16 -13.31 9.46
C SER A 221 -2.42 -11.91 8.89
N TYR A 222 -3.31 -11.18 9.54
CA TYR A 222 -3.63 -9.78 9.30
C TYR A 222 -3.64 -9.04 10.64
N LYS A 223 -3.01 -7.90 10.70
CA LYS A 223 -3.11 -6.99 11.86
C LYS A 223 -2.98 -5.53 11.47
N VAL A 224 -3.61 -4.67 12.25
CA VAL A 224 -3.33 -3.24 12.28
C VAL A 224 -2.27 -2.99 13.36
N CYS A 225 -1.22 -2.27 12.98
CA CYS A 225 -0.06 -2.03 13.83
C CYS A 225 -0.28 -0.78 14.68
N SER A 226 -0.64 -0.93 15.94
CA SER A 226 -0.98 0.16 16.87
C SER A 226 0.08 0.44 17.93
N GLU A 227 1.32 0.06 17.68
CA GLU A 227 2.44 0.34 18.59
C GLU A 227 2.87 1.81 18.48
N GLN A 228 2.99 2.45 19.61
CA GLN A 228 3.50 3.82 19.71
C GLN A 228 5.00 3.81 20.01
N PHE A 229 5.72 4.80 19.49
CA PHE A 229 7.11 5.07 19.78
C PHE A 229 7.21 6.46 20.44
N ASP A 230 7.90 6.56 21.57
CA ASP A 230 7.98 7.78 22.39
C ASP A 230 6.59 8.39 22.70
N GLY A 231 5.63 7.50 22.99
CA GLY A 231 4.27 7.85 23.43
C GLY A 231 3.33 8.37 22.34
N ASP A 232 3.69 8.22 21.05
CA ASP A 232 2.86 8.70 19.95
C ASP A 232 3.09 7.88 18.67
N TYR A 233 2.27 8.11 17.65
CA TYR A 233 2.36 7.47 16.33
C TYR A 233 3.26 8.26 15.36
N GLY A 234 3.76 7.57 14.32
CA GLY A 234 4.49 8.19 13.22
C GLY A 234 3.60 8.84 12.16
N SER A 235 2.29 8.52 12.16
CA SER A 235 1.29 9.03 11.24
C SER A 235 -0.06 9.12 11.97
N ASP A 236 -1.03 9.80 11.38
CA ASP A 236 -2.45 9.76 11.77
C ASP A 236 -3.16 8.49 11.29
N HIS A 237 -2.51 7.68 10.45
CA HIS A 237 -2.91 6.33 10.08
C HIS A 237 -2.07 5.27 10.80
N LEU A 238 -2.66 4.09 10.98
CA LEU A 238 -1.98 2.90 11.49
C LEU A 238 -1.69 1.93 10.35
N PRO A 239 -0.47 1.35 10.28
CA PRO A 239 -0.14 0.42 9.22
C PRO A 239 -0.97 -0.86 9.25
N VAL A 240 -1.37 -1.33 8.09
CA VAL A 240 -1.89 -2.69 7.88
C VAL A 240 -0.72 -3.61 7.56
N TYR A 241 -0.59 -4.72 8.29
CA TYR A 241 0.47 -5.70 8.12
C TYR A 241 -0.12 -7.09 7.87
N VAL A 242 0.37 -7.77 6.85
CA VAL A 242 -0.12 -9.08 6.40
C VAL A 242 1.05 -10.04 6.23
N GLU A 243 0.95 -11.23 6.84
CA GLU A 243 1.83 -12.37 6.54
C GLU A 243 1.14 -13.30 5.54
N TYR A 244 1.90 -13.79 4.58
CA TYR A 244 1.35 -14.60 3.48
C TYR A 244 2.35 -15.63 2.94
N ASP A 245 1.82 -16.57 2.15
CA ASP A 245 2.60 -17.36 1.19
C ASP A 245 1.90 -17.37 -0.18
N LEU A 246 2.65 -17.64 -1.23
CA LEU A 246 2.11 -17.86 -2.57
C LEU A 246 1.80 -19.35 -2.74
N LYS A 247 0.57 -19.67 -3.15
CA LYS A 247 0.12 -21.04 -3.39
C LYS A 247 0.84 -21.72 -4.55
#